data_3b6ddda7bcf5d1067a1d74d578ae24b0
#
_entry.id   3b6ddda7bcf5d1067a1d74d578ae24b0
#
_cell.length_a   1.000
_cell.length_b   1.000
_cell.length_c   1.000
_cell.angle_alpha   90.00
_cell.angle_beta   90.00
_cell.angle_gamma   90.00
#
_symmetry.space_group_name_H-M   'P 1'
#
loop_
_entity.id
_entity.type
_entity.pdbx_description
1 polymer ?
#
loop_
_entity_poly.entity_id
_entity_poly.type
_entity_poly.pdbx_seq_one_letter_code
_entity_poly.pdbx_strand_id
1 'polypeptide(L)'
;MTMYELKEAEEKVILVGVQLNENEPAEESLDELGELAKTAGAEVVGRMIQSREYIHPATYIGKGKITELKELLWETDATGIICDDELTSVQLKNLEQELGCKIIDRTLLILDIFAARAVSSEGKIQVELAQLRYRAARLVGLRESLSRLGGGIGTRGPGEKKLETDRRLIRTRISALKQELTQVEKHRELIRSSRARGNMKTAAIVGYTNAGKSTLLNKLTGSDVLSEDKLFATLDPTTRLLNLKDGQQILLTDTVGFIHKLPHHLVEAFKSTLEEAKYADYIIHVVDSSNPQAEMQMHVVYETLRELGVMGKKIITLFNKQDAPGAFVLRDFKSDYTLKISAKTGQGLDDLNNLLEKLLAEEQIYVERLFPYQE
;
A
#
# COMPACT_ATOMS: atom_id res chain seq x y z
N MET A 1 -26.75 -26.40 25.26
CA MET A 1 -25.49 -25.66 25.43
C MET A 1 -25.45 -24.57 24.37
N THR A 2 -25.80 -23.36 24.75
CA THR A 2 -25.78 -22.18 23.85
C THR A 2 -24.32 -21.79 23.62
N MET A 3 -23.82 -21.94 22.39
CA MET A 3 -22.56 -21.37 21.97
C MET A 3 -22.72 -19.86 22.06
N TYR A 4 -22.02 -19.23 22.99
CA TYR A 4 -21.79 -17.79 22.94
C TYR A 4 -20.77 -17.55 21.84
N GLU A 5 -21.18 -16.96 20.73
CA GLU A 5 -20.26 -16.27 19.81
C GLU A 5 -19.60 -15.16 20.63
N LEU A 6 -18.32 -15.32 20.95
CA LEU A 6 -17.48 -14.24 21.42
C LEU A 6 -17.38 -13.26 20.23
N LYS A 7 -18.24 -12.24 20.20
CA LYS A 7 -17.96 -11.05 19.40
C LYS A 7 -16.63 -10.53 19.90
N GLU A 8 -15.61 -10.55 19.05
CA GLU A 8 -14.39 -9.79 19.31
C GLU A 8 -14.81 -8.35 19.59
N ALA A 9 -14.46 -7.84 20.76
CA ALA A 9 -14.75 -6.46 21.12
C ALA A 9 -14.01 -5.56 20.11
N GLU A 10 -14.73 -4.67 19.45
CA GLU A 10 -14.14 -3.69 18.54
C GLU A 10 -13.09 -2.90 19.31
N GLU A 11 -11.83 -2.88 18.80
CA GLU A 11 -10.76 -2.12 19.40
C GLU A 11 -11.03 -0.62 19.24
N LYS A 12 -11.22 0.09 20.33
CA LYS A 12 -11.40 1.55 20.36
C LYS A 12 -10.04 2.23 20.41
N VAL A 13 -9.77 3.10 19.45
CA VAL A 13 -8.45 3.71 19.30
C VAL A 13 -8.50 5.23 19.20
N ILE A 14 -7.46 5.88 19.72
CA ILE A 14 -7.21 7.31 19.53
C ILE A 14 -6.09 7.46 18.49
N LEU A 15 -6.30 8.32 17.49
CA LEU A 15 -5.29 8.66 16.51
C LEU A 15 -4.39 9.78 17.05
N VAL A 16 -3.07 9.61 16.90
CA VAL A 16 -2.08 10.57 17.41
C VAL A 16 -1.14 10.98 16.28
N GLY A 17 -1.08 12.28 15.98
CA GLY A 17 -0.23 12.87 14.97
C GLY A 17 0.66 13.99 15.49
N VAL A 18 1.79 14.23 14.81
CA VAL A 18 2.68 15.36 15.05
C VAL A 18 2.71 16.26 13.82
N GLN A 19 2.32 17.52 13.97
CA GLN A 19 2.39 18.55 12.95
C GLN A 19 3.79 19.16 12.94
N LEU A 20 4.62 18.83 11.95
CA LEU A 20 5.98 19.35 11.80
C LEU A 20 6.04 20.63 10.98
N ASN A 21 5.25 20.71 9.91
CA ASN A 21 5.23 21.82 8.96
C ASN A 21 3.79 22.27 8.71
N GLU A 22 3.60 23.55 8.44
CA GLU A 22 2.29 24.10 8.06
C GLU A 22 1.83 23.60 6.68
N ASN A 23 2.77 23.20 5.80
CA ASN A 23 2.48 22.75 4.43
C ASN A 23 1.98 21.30 4.34
N GLU A 24 2.11 20.50 5.42
CA GLU A 24 1.61 19.13 5.50
C GLU A 24 0.64 19.01 6.67
N PRO A 25 -0.65 19.29 6.48
CA PRO A 25 -1.63 19.27 7.57
C PRO A 25 -1.73 17.87 8.18
N ALA A 26 -1.43 17.76 9.49
CA ALA A 26 -1.56 16.49 10.20
C ALA A 26 -3.02 16.00 10.27
N GLU A 27 -3.99 16.89 10.18
CA GLU A 27 -5.42 16.57 10.09
C GLU A 27 -5.70 15.64 8.91
N GLU A 28 -5.21 15.99 7.73
CA GLU A 28 -5.40 15.21 6.50
C GLU A 28 -4.73 13.83 6.59
N SER A 29 -3.54 13.76 7.20
CA SER A 29 -2.85 12.50 7.44
C SER A 29 -3.62 11.61 8.44
N LEU A 30 -4.24 12.22 9.47
CA LEU A 30 -5.09 11.51 10.43
C LEU A 30 -6.44 11.09 9.83
N ASP A 31 -6.98 11.80 8.84
CA ASP A 31 -8.16 11.34 8.12
C ASP A 31 -7.86 10.02 7.39
N GLU A 32 -6.74 9.95 6.67
CA GLU A 32 -6.29 8.73 6.02
C GLU A 32 -5.98 7.62 7.03
N LEU A 33 -5.33 7.93 8.14
CA LEU A 33 -5.06 6.98 9.23
C LEU A 33 -6.37 6.43 9.83
N GLY A 34 -7.40 7.26 9.92
CA GLY A 34 -8.74 6.85 10.37
C GLY A 34 -9.38 5.83 9.43
N GLU A 35 -9.26 6.02 8.13
CA GLU A 35 -9.75 5.05 7.13
C GLU A 35 -8.93 3.75 7.17
N LEU A 36 -7.62 3.81 7.45
CA LEU A 36 -6.79 2.61 7.70
C LEU A 36 -7.27 1.87 8.95
N ALA A 37 -7.50 2.58 10.07
CA ALA A 37 -8.00 2.00 11.31
C ALA A 37 -9.33 1.28 11.11
N LYS A 38 -10.29 1.91 10.43
CA LYS A 38 -11.57 1.28 10.06
C LYS A 38 -11.38 0.05 9.18
N THR A 39 -10.45 0.10 8.22
CA THR A 39 -10.13 -1.03 7.35
C THR A 39 -9.59 -2.22 8.16
N ALA A 40 -8.83 -1.95 9.21
CA ALA A 40 -8.33 -2.95 10.17
C ALA A 40 -9.38 -3.43 11.18
N GLY A 41 -10.58 -2.83 11.18
CA GLY A 41 -11.67 -3.19 12.09
C GLY A 41 -11.65 -2.47 13.44
N ALA A 42 -10.91 -1.36 13.58
CA ALA A 42 -10.87 -0.54 14.77
C ALA A 42 -11.86 0.64 14.69
N GLU A 43 -12.46 0.99 15.83
CA GLU A 43 -13.30 2.17 16.01
C GLU A 43 -12.44 3.36 16.45
N VAL A 44 -12.46 4.45 15.68
CA VAL A 44 -11.75 5.69 16.04
C VAL A 44 -12.63 6.53 16.97
N VAL A 45 -12.26 6.64 18.24
CA VAL A 45 -13.03 7.36 19.28
C VAL A 45 -12.44 8.72 19.63
N GLY A 46 -11.25 9.06 19.14
CA GLY A 46 -10.62 10.35 19.40
C GLY A 46 -9.44 10.62 18.47
N ARG A 47 -9.00 11.88 18.45
CA ARG A 47 -7.82 12.34 17.70
C ARG A 47 -7.03 13.32 18.54
N MET A 48 -5.71 13.30 18.41
CA MET A 48 -4.81 14.23 19.06
C MET A 48 -3.69 14.65 18.13
N ILE A 49 -3.49 15.94 17.97
CA ILE A 49 -2.40 16.51 17.20
C ILE A 49 -1.55 17.38 18.10
N GLN A 50 -0.24 17.30 17.93
CA GLN A 50 0.71 18.19 18.56
C GLN A 50 1.58 18.88 17.51
N SER A 51 1.55 20.22 17.44
CA SER A 51 2.48 20.98 16.62
C SER A 51 3.84 21.05 17.31
N ARG A 52 4.91 20.72 16.58
CA ARG A 52 6.30 20.74 17.05
C ARG A 52 7.26 21.00 15.90
N GLU A 53 8.46 21.49 16.23
CA GLU A 53 9.55 21.61 15.25
C GLU A 53 10.17 20.25 14.90
N TYR A 54 10.14 19.29 15.81
CA TYR A 54 10.65 17.92 15.62
C TYR A 54 9.88 16.91 16.49
N ILE A 55 9.83 15.67 16.01
CA ILE A 55 9.25 14.54 16.75
C ILE A 55 10.07 14.30 18.03
N HIS A 56 9.38 14.15 19.18
CA HIS A 56 10.09 13.92 20.42
C HIS A 56 10.83 12.57 20.40
N PRO A 57 12.17 12.54 20.60
CA PRO A 57 12.97 11.35 20.36
C PRO A 57 12.67 10.18 21.30
N ALA A 58 12.18 10.47 22.51
CA ALA A 58 11.89 9.43 23.51
C ALA A 58 10.44 8.96 23.54
N THR A 59 9.46 9.83 23.20
CA THR A 59 8.04 9.55 23.43
C THR A 59 7.13 9.97 22.27
N TYR A 60 7.69 10.31 21.09
CA TYR A 60 6.95 10.76 19.91
C TYR A 60 6.28 12.14 20.13
N ILE A 61 5.50 12.29 21.20
CA ILE A 61 4.85 13.54 21.66
C ILE A 61 5.47 14.01 22.97
N GLY A 62 5.23 15.28 23.34
CA GLY A 62 5.74 15.88 24.57
C GLY A 62 5.00 15.39 25.82
N LYS A 63 5.64 15.53 26.99
CA LYS A 63 5.11 15.07 28.29
C LYS A 63 3.71 15.64 28.64
N GLY A 64 3.46 16.91 28.38
CA GLY A 64 2.14 17.51 28.60
C GLY A 64 1.05 16.82 27.75
N LYS A 65 1.35 16.54 26.48
CA LYS A 65 0.42 15.82 25.60
C LYS A 65 0.21 14.36 26.01
N ILE A 66 1.18 13.71 26.65
CA ILE A 66 1.00 12.36 27.21
C ILE A 66 -0.05 12.41 28.35
N THR A 67 -0.03 13.43 29.16
CA THR A 67 -1.03 13.60 30.27
C THR A 67 -2.42 13.81 29.69
N GLU A 68 -2.58 14.71 28.73
CA GLU A 68 -3.85 14.92 28.02
C GLU A 68 -4.34 13.63 27.32
N LEU A 69 -3.41 12.85 26.75
CA LEU A 69 -3.74 11.58 26.08
C LEU A 69 -4.21 10.51 27.08
N LYS A 70 -3.65 10.47 28.30
CA LYS A 70 -4.12 9.60 29.38
C LYS A 70 -5.56 9.93 29.81
N GLU A 71 -5.87 11.21 29.92
CA GLU A 71 -7.21 11.70 30.23
C GLU A 71 -8.20 11.30 29.11
N LEU A 72 -7.81 11.53 27.85
CA LEU A 72 -8.65 11.19 26.70
C LEU A 72 -8.88 9.66 26.57
N LEU A 73 -7.85 8.82 26.84
CA LEU A 73 -7.98 7.35 26.87
C LEU A 73 -9.02 6.91 27.90
N TRP A 74 -9.00 7.54 29.07
CA TRP A 74 -9.95 7.21 30.14
C TRP A 74 -11.37 7.69 29.81
N GLU A 75 -11.53 8.91 29.28
CA GLU A 75 -12.83 9.49 28.94
C GLU A 75 -13.54 8.75 27.81
N THR A 76 -12.78 8.25 26.83
CA THR A 76 -13.33 7.56 25.66
C THR A 76 -13.39 6.04 25.80
N ASP A 77 -12.90 5.50 26.92
CA ASP A 77 -12.75 4.04 27.12
C ASP A 77 -11.97 3.37 25.97
N ALA A 78 -10.93 4.08 25.47
CA ALA A 78 -10.12 3.59 24.38
C ALA A 78 -9.12 2.53 24.86
N THR A 79 -8.98 1.46 24.07
CA THR A 79 -8.12 0.31 24.36
C THR A 79 -6.68 0.50 23.89
N GLY A 80 -6.44 1.49 23.03
CA GLY A 80 -5.10 1.77 22.49
C GLY A 80 -5.02 3.07 21.68
N ILE A 81 -3.84 3.33 21.18
CA ILE A 81 -3.58 4.47 20.28
C ILE A 81 -2.93 4.02 18.98
N ILE A 82 -3.14 4.79 17.92
CA ILE A 82 -2.44 4.63 16.65
C ILE A 82 -1.68 5.91 16.33
N CYS A 83 -0.35 5.80 16.20
CA CYS A 83 0.51 6.92 15.83
C CYS A 83 0.65 7.01 14.31
N ASP A 84 0.61 8.23 13.76
CA ASP A 84 0.63 8.52 12.32
C ASP A 84 1.99 8.29 11.66
N ASP A 85 3.07 8.26 12.44
CA ASP A 85 4.42 8.01 11.97
C ASP A 85 4.96 6.69 12.51
N GLU A 86 5.99 6.15 11.84
CA GLU A 86 6.69 4.96 12.32
C GLU A 86 7.44 5.28 13.63
N LEU A 87 7.20 4.49 14.68
CA LEU A 87 7.82 4.68 15.98
C LEU A 87 9.15 3.93 16.09
N THR A 88 10.13 4.57 16.71
CA THR A 88 11.34 3.87 17.15
C THR A 88 11.01 2.92 18.31
N SER A 89 11.84 1.89 18.52
CA SER A 89 11.68 0.95 19.65
C SER A 89 11.65 1.64 21.01
N VAL A 90 12.37 2.76 21.14
CA VAL A 90 12.42 3.55 22.39
C VAL A 90 11.12 4.30 22.60
N GLN A 91 10.60 4.95 21.54
CA GLN A 91 9.32 5.67 21.60
C GLN A 91 8.17 4.72 21.93
N LEU A 92 8.10 3.57 21.22
CA LEU A 92 7.08 2.56 21.46
C LEU A 92 7.08 2.09 22.92
N LYS A 93 8.24 1.65 23.42
CA LYS A 93 8.39 1.18 24.81
C LYS A 93 8.02 2.24 25.84
N ASN A 94 8.49 3.48 25.65
CA ASN A 94 8.21 4.55 26.59
C ASN A 94 6.71 4.93 26.59
N LEU A 95 6.07 4.96 25.42
CA LEU A 95 4.62 5.20 25.31
C LEU A 95 3.82 4.07 25.98
N GLU A 96 4.17 2.81 25.74
CA GLU A 96 3.52 1.66 26.39
C GLU A 96 3.64 1.73 27.92
N GLN A 97 4.82 2.09 28.43
CA GLN A 97 5.03 2.26 29.87
C GLN A 97 4.26 3.44 30.47
N GLU A 98 4.19 4.57 29.74
CA GLU A 98 3.50 5.75 30.21
C GLU A 98 1.98 5.61 30.13
N LEU A 99 1.45 5.06 29.04
CA LEU A 99 0.02 5.01 28.78
C LEU A 99 -0.65 3.72 29.30
N GLY A 100 0.09 2.63 29.41
CA GLY A 100 -0.44 1.34 29.88
C GLY A 100 -1.46 0.72 28.93
N CYS A 101 -1.47 1.10 27.66
CA CYS A 101 -2.38 0.61 26.63
C CYS A 101 -1.63 0.10 25.41
N LYS A 102 -2.34 -0.51 24.43
CA LYS A 102 -1.77 -0.96 23.16
C LYS A 102 -1.35 0.25 22.32
N ILE A 103 -0.12 0.22 21.82
CA ILE A 103 0.44 1.24 20.93
C ILE A 103 0.68 0.60 19.57
N ILE A 104 0.09 1.18 18.55
CA ILE A 104 0.27 0.79 17.15
C ILE A 104 0.83 2.00 16.40
N ASP A 105 1.72 1.79 15.45
CA ASP A 105 2.11 2.83 14.51
C ASP A 105 1.53 2.55 13.12
N ARG A 106 1.60 3.55 12.23
CA ARG A 106 1.09 3.47 10.86
C ARG A 106 1.63 2.24 10.11
N THR A 107 2.91 1.93 10.31
CA THR A 107 3.56 0.78 9.65
C THR A 107 2.96 -0.55 10.08
N LEU A 108 2.77 -0.76 11.39
CA LEU A 108 2.17 -1.98 11.91
C LEU A 108 0.71 -2.11 11.47
N LEU A 109 -0.05 -1.01 11.50
CA LEU A 109 -1.43 -0.99 11.03
C LEU A 109 -1.56 -1.42 9.56
N ILE A 110 -0.70 -0.89 8.68
CA ILE A 110 -0.67 -1.29 7.26
C ILE A 110 -0.30 -2.76 7.12
N LEU A 111 0.67 -3.26 7.90
CA LEU A 111 1.06 -4.67 7.89
C LEU A 111 -0.07 -5.59 8.34
N ASP A 112 -0.87 -5.18 9.31
CA ASP A 112 -2.02 -5.96 9.79
C ASP A 112 -3.13 -6.02 8.72
N ILE A 113 -3.41 -4.90 8.04
CA ILE A 113 -4.34 -4.88 6.90
C ILE A 113 -3.84 -5.83 5.80
N PHE A 114 -2.56 -5.79 5.48
CA PHE A 114 -1.97 -6.65 4.46
C PHE A 114 -2.01 -8.12 4.85
N ALA A 115 -1.77 -8.46 6.12
CA ALA A 115 -1.87 -9.83 6.62
C ALA A 115 -3.29 -10.39 6.47
N ALA A 116 -4.31 -9.56 6.69
CA ALA A 116 -5.69 -9.93 6.51
C ALA A 116 -6.11 -10.10 5.02
N ARG A 117 -5.42 -9.38 4.10
CA ARG A 117 -5.78 -9.34 2.66
C ARG A 117 -4.93 -10.27 1.79
N ALA A 118 -3.78 -10.75 2.24
CA ALA A 118 -2.90 -11.63 1.48
C ALA A 118 -3.56 -12.99 1.24
N VAL A 119 -3.93 -13.28 -0.01
CA VAL A 119 -4.54 -14.55 -0.42
C VAL A 119 -3.50 -15.44 -1.09
N SER A 120 -2.68 -14.88 -1.99
CA SER A 120 -1.66 -15.64 -2.73
C SER A 120 -0.53 -16.12 -1.81
N SER A 121 0.12 -17.22 -2.20
CA SER A 121 1.31 -17.72 -1.51
C SER A 121 2.43 -16.67 -1.47
N GLU A 122 2.59 -15.93 -2.58
CA GLU A 122 3.58 -14.85 -2.68
C GLU A 122 3.26 -13.68 -1.75
N GLY A 123 2.02 -13.19 -1.77
CA GLY A 123 1.57 -12.12 -0.88
C GLY A 123 1.78 -12.48 0.60
N LYS A 124 1.45 -13.71 0.98
CA LYS A 124 1.68 -14.21 2.36
C LYS A 124 3.17 -14.22 2.74
N ILE A 125 4.04 -14.69 1.85
CA ILE A 125 5.50 -14.69 2.07
C ILE A 125 6.01 -13.25 2.23
N GLN A 126 5.57 -12.33 1.39
CA GLN A 126 5.97 -10.93 1.43
C GLN A 126 5.52 -10.23 2.71
N VAL A 127 4.27 -10.42 3.10
CA VAL A 127 3.73 -9.86 4.35
C VAL A 127 4.48 -10.42 5.57
N GLU A 128 4.70 -11.74 5.64
CA GLU A 128 5.46 -12.36 6.73
C GLU A 128 6.90 -11.80 6.78
N LEU A 129 7.54 -11.65 5.62
CA LEU A 129 8.87 -11.07 5.51
C LEU A 129 8.92 -9.63 6.04
N ALA A 130 7.94 -8.80 5.67
CA ALA A 130 7.83 -7.41 6.13
C ALA A 130 7.58 -7.33 7.64
N GLN A 131 6.67 -8.15 8.18
CA GLN A 131 6.40 -8.24 9.61
C GLN A 131 7.65 -8.66 10.41
N LEU A 132 8.40 -9.63 9.91
CA LEU A 132 9.62 -10.09 10.57
C LEU A 132 10.73 -9.04 10.53
N ARG A 133 10.87 -8.28 9.42
CA ARG A 133 11.80 -7.16 9.32
C ARG A 133 11.44 -6.04 10.31
N TYR A 134 10.17 -5.69 10.38
CA TYR A 134 9.64 -4.72 11.32
C TYR A 134 9.93 -5.13 12.78
N ARG A 135 9.67 -6.38 13.14
CA ARG A 135 10.00 -6.93 14.47
C ARG A 135 11.50 -6.96 14.74
N ALA A 136 12.30 -7.35 13.76
CA ALA A 136 13.76 -7.41 13.89
C ALA A 136 14.37 -6.03 14.18
N ALA A 137 13.90 -4.97 13.52
CA ALA A 137 14.34 -3.59 13.75
C ALA A 137 14.06 -3.15 15.20
N ARG A 138 12.89 -3.51 15.74
CA ARG A 138 12.51 -3.17 17.12
C ARG A 138 13.30 -3.92 18.19
N LEU A 139 13.64 -5.19 17.95
CA LEU A 139 14.49 -5.96 18.86
C LEU A 139 15.93 -5.41 18.97
N VAL A 140 16.42 -4.70 17.95
CA VAL A 140 17.74 -4.03 18.00
C VAL A 140 17.73 -2.88 19.01
N GLY A 141 16.74 -2.00 18.94
CA GLY A 141 16.63 -0.85 19.84
C GLY A 141 16.42 -1.22 21.31
N LEU A 142 15.72 -2.33 21.58
CA LEU A 142 15.55 -2.85 22.93
C LEU A 142 16.88 -3.27 23.57
N ARG A 143 17.81 -3.82 22.79
CA ARG A 143 19.15 -4.20 23.31
C ARG A 143 19.98 -2.98 23.72
N GLU A 144 19.99 -1.93 22.92
CA GLU A 144 20.73 -0.71 23.21
C GLU A 144 20.22 -0.03 24.50
N SER A 145 18.91 -0.11 24.75
CA SER A 145 18.32 0.41 25.99
C SER A 145 18.67 -0.45 27.20
N LEU A 146 18.71 -1.78 27.05
CA LEU A 146 19.05 -2.71 28.14
C LEU A 146 20.56 -2.72 28.43
N SER A 147 21.42 -2.58 27.45
CA SER A 147 22.87 -2.52 27.63
C SER A 147 23.35 -1.23 28.35
N ARG A 148 22.60 -0.14 28.23
CA ARG A 148 22.85 1.11 28.98
C ARG A 148 22.46 1.01 30.46
N LEU A 149 21.56 0.09 30.83
CA LEU A 149 21.10 -0.14 32.19
C LEU A 149 21.91 -1.19 32.95
N GLY A 150 22.67 -2.02 32.25
CA GLY A 150 23.49 -3.09 32.81
C GLY A 150 24.98 -2.77 32.79
N GLY A 151 25.45 -1.95 33.75
CA GLY A 151 26.87 -1.64 33.92
C GLY A 151 27.65 -2.81 34.53
N GLY A 152 28.13 -3.74 33.71
CA GLY A 152 29.03 -4.79 34.13
C GLY A 152 29.71 -5.49 32.94
N ILE A 153 31.04 -5.43 32.88
CA ILE A 153 31.83 -6.15 31.88
C ILE A 153 31.69 -7.66 32.18
N GLY A 154 30.99 -8.41 31.28
CA GLY A 154 31.05 -9.88 31.25
C GLY A 154 29.81 -10.64 31.70
N THR A 155 28.72 -10.04 32.17
CA THR A 155 27.50 -10.78 32.57
C THR A 155 26.35 -10.51 31.59
N ARG A 156 26.20 -11.39 30.60
CA ARG A 156 24.97 -11.45 29.78
C ARG A 156 23.82 -11.96 30.65
N GLY A 157 22.85 -11.10 30.97
CA GLY A 157 21.65 -11.51 31.70
C GLY A 157 20.78 -12.50 30.93
N PRO A 158 19.86 -13.24 31.60
CA PRO A 158 18.96 -14.21 30.95
C PRO A 158 18.07 -13.55 29.89
N GLY A 159 17.72 -12.27 30.01
CA GLY A 159 16.98 -11.50 29.02
C GLY A 159 17.78 -11.24 27.72
N GLU A 160 19.08 -10.99 27.80
CA GLU A 160 19.92 -10.81 26.62
C GLU A 160 20.06 -12.09 25.81
N LYS A 161 20.19 -13.26 26.48
CA LYS A 161 20.23 -14.57 25.79
C LYS A 161 18.92 -14.86 25.05
N LYS A 162 17.78 -14.53 25.66
CA LYS A 162 16.46 -14.71 25.03
C LYS A 162 16.32 -13.82 23.78
N LEU A 163 16.64 -12.54 23.90
CA LEU A 163 16.62 -11.60 22.75
C LEU A 163 17.56 -12.03 21.62
N GLU A 164 18.75 -12.56 21.94
CA GLU A 164 19.69 -13.04 20.93
C GLU A 164 19.17 -14.30 20.22
N THR A 165 18.50 -15.19 20.95
CA THR A 165 17.84 -16.37 20.38
C THR A 165 16.70 -15.97 19.47
N ASP A 166 15.82 -15.07 19.91
CA ASP A 166 14.69 -14.59 19.12
C ASP A 166 15.16 -13.90 17.82
N ARG A 167 16.20 -13.06 17.91
CA ARG A 167 16.83 -12.44 16.74
C ARG A 167 17.41 -13.46 15.76
N ARG A 168 18.04 -14.51 16.25
CA ARG A 168 18.59 -15.57 15.40
C ARG A 168 17.47 -16.33 14.69
N LEU A 169 16.39 -16.65 15.39
CA LEU A 169 15.22 -17.31 14.80
C LEU A 169 14.59 -16.45 13.71
N ILE A 170 14.36 -15.15 13.98
CA ILE A 170 13.82 -14.22 13.00
C ILE A 170 14.72 -14.11 11.78
N ARG A 171 16.04 -13.98 11.94
CA ARG A 171 16.98 -13.90 10.81
C ARG A 171 17.00 -15.18 9.98
N THR A 172 16.94 -16.35 10.62
CA THR A 172 16.85 -17.63 9.92
C THR A 172 15.56 -17.71 9.10
N ARG A 173 14.41 -17.29 9.68
CA ARG A 173 13.14 -17.29 8.97
C ARG A 173 13.14 -16.28 7.81
N ILE A 174 13.68 -15.08 8.01
CA ILE A 174 13.86 -14.09 6.92
C ILE A 174 14.69 -14.67 5.77
N SER A 175 15.77 -15.41 6.07
CA SER A 175 16.61 -16.03 5.04
C SER A 175 15.86 -17.11 4.26
N ALA A 176 15.07 -17.93 4.94
CA ALA A 176 14.25 -18.97 4.32
C ALA A 176 13.18 -18.32 3.40
N LEU A 177 12.44 -17.33 3.89
CA LEU A 177 11.41 -16.63 3.10
C LEU A 177 11.99 -15.92 1.86
N LYS A 178 13.18 -15.33 1.96
CA LYS A 178 13.87 -14.77 0.81
C LYS A 178 14.20 -15.80 -0.26
N GLN A 179 14.61 -17.01 0.14
CA GLN A 179 14.85 -18.10 -0.81
C GLN A 179 13.56 -18.58 -1.48
N GLU A 180 12.47 -18.72 -0.71
CA GLU A 180 11.16 -19.06 -1.25
C GLU A 180 10.69 -18.00 -2.25
N LEU A 181 10.81 -16.70 -1.92
CA LEU A 181 10.43 -15.58 -2.80
C LEU A 181 11.24 -15.60 -4.10
N THR A 182 12.55 -15.86 -4.05
CA THR A 182 13.39 -15.95 -5.26
C THR A 182 12.94 -17.08 -6.20
N GLN A 183 12.40 -18.17 -5.68
CA GLN A 183 11.84 -19.24 -6.52
C GLN A 183 10.54 -18.81 -7.20
N VAL A 184 9.68 -18.10 -6.47
CA VAL A 184 8.43 -17.54 -7.03
C VAL A 184 8.73 -16.52 -8.12
N GLU A 185 9.71 -15.62 -7.91
CA GLU A 185 10.17 -14.63 -8.89
C GLU A 185 10.65 -15.29 -10.19
N LYS A 186 11.47 -16.35 -10.10
CA LYS A 186 11.93 -17.10 -11.27
C LYS A 186 10.76 -17.73 -12.06
N HIS A 187 9.79 -18.29 -11.37
CA HIS A 187 8.61 -18.85 -12.03
C HIS A 187 7.79 -17.76 -12.76
N ARG A 188 7.63 -16.59 -12.13
CA ARG A 188 6.96 -15.44 -12.73
C ARG A 188 7.70 -14.93 -13.97
N GLU A 189 9.04 -14.90 -13.95
CA GLU A 189 9.85 -14.50 -15.10
C GLU A 189 9.67 -15.43 -16.29
N LEU A 190 9.55 -16.75 -16.05
CA LEU A 190 9.21 -17.72 -17.10
C LEU A 190 7.83 -17.46 -17.70
N ILE A 191 6.83 -17.16 -16.89
CA ILE A 191 5.48 -16.84 -17.40
C ILE A 191 5.52 -15.53 -18.22
N ARG A 192 6.22 -14.50 -17.75
CA ARG A 192 6.38 -13.22 -18.47
C ARG A 192 7.08 -13.42 -19.82
N SER A 193 8.15 -14.19 -19.84
CA SER A 193 8.89 -14.48 -21.10
C SER A 193 8.03 -15.25 -22.10
N SER A 194 7.13 -16.11 -21.64
CA SER A 194 6.16 -16.79 -22.48
C SER A 194 5.11 -15.83 -23.07
N ARG A 195 4.60 -14.88 -22.25
CA ARG A 195 3.67 -13.83 -22.71
C ARG A 195 4.32 -12.90 -23.74
N ALA A 196 5.57 -12.50 -23.50
CA ALA A 196 6.34 -11.66 -24.42
C ALA A 196 6.54 -12.32 -25.80
N ARG A 197 6.73 -13.63 -25.86
CA ARG A 197 6.81 -14.37 -27.14
C ARG A 197 5.48 -14.37 -27.89
N GLY A 198 4.35 -14.30 -27.17
CA GLY A 198 3.01 -14.20 -27.78
C GLY A 198 2.66 -12.81 -28.29
N ASN A 199 3.57 -11.82 -28.21
CA ASN A 199 3.37 -10.41 -28.59
C ASN A 199 2.13 -9.76 -27.95
N MET A 200 1.70 -10.25 -26.78
CA MET A 200 0.54 -9.74 -26.07
C MET A 200 0.94 -8.52 -25.24
N LYS A 201 0.34 -7.39 -25.52
CA LYS A 201 0.56 -6.14 -24.80
C LYS A 201 -0.05 -6.15 -23.42
N THR A 202 0.55 -5.42 -22.52
CA THR A 202 0.17 -5.36 -21.10
C THR A 202 0.01 -3.93 -20.63
N ALA A 203 -1.01 -3.66 -19.80
CA ALA A 203 -1.17 -2.38 -19.15
C ALA A 203 -1.33 -2.60 -17.63
N ALA A 204 -0.59 -1.85 -16.83
CA ALA A 204 -0.73 -1.86 -15.38
C ALA A 204 -1.63 -0.71 -14.94
N ILE A 205 -2.64 -1.04 -14.14
CA ILE A 205 -3.54 -0.06 -13.54
C ILE A 205 -2.93 0.35 -12.19
N VAL A 206 -2.49 1.58 -12.09
CA VAL A 206 -1.85 2.17 -10.91
C VAL A 206 -2.68 3.35 -10.40
N GLY A 207 -2.47 3.73 -9.16
CA GLY A 207 -3.15 4.88 -8.56
C GLY A 207 -3.26 4.73 -7.05
N TYR A 208 -3.73 5.78 -6.43
CA TYR A 208 -3.90 5.83 -4.99
C TYR A 208 -4.89 4.76 -4.48
N THR A 209 -4.82 4.41 -3.20
CA THR A 209 -5.82 3.54 -2.58
C THR A 209 -7.21 4.13 -2.76
N ASN A 210 -8.21 3.27 -3.00
CA ASN A 210 -9.61 3.68 -3.20
C ASN A 210 -9.86 4.63 -4.39
N ALA A 211 -8.92 4.78 -5.36
CA ALA A 211 -9.17 5.57 -6.57
C ALA A 211 -10.11 4.87 -7.58
N GLY A 212 -10.47 3.61 -7.36
CA GLY A 212 -11.38 2.84 -8.20
C GLY A 212 -10.72 1.92 -9.22
N LYS A 213 -9.46 1.49 -8.98
CA LYS A 213 -8.69 0.61 -9.89
C LYS A 213 -9.37 -0.74 -10.14
N SER A 214 -9.74 -1.46 -9.09
CA SER A 214 -10.40 -2.77 -9.18
C SER A 214 -11.80 -2.67 -9.78
N THR A 215 -12.52 -1.59 -9.48
CA THR A 215 -13.82 -1.28 -10.10
C THR A 215 -13.66 -1.07 -11.61
N LEU A 216 -12.62 -0.33 -12.02
CA LEU A 216 -12.30 -0.12 -13.43
C LEU A 216 -11.99 -1.45 -14.13
N LEU A 217 -11.12 -2.29 -13.56
CA LEU A 217 -10.78 -3.60 -14.09
C LEU A 217 -12.02 -4.46 -14.29
N ASN A 218 -12.89 -4.56 -13.27
CA ASN A 218 -14.13 -5.32 -13.31
C ASN A 218 -15.06 -4.82 -14.44
N LYS A 219 -15.20 -3.51 -14.54
CA LYS A 219 -16.11 -2.90 -15.51
C LYS A 219 -15.64 -3.10 -16.96
N LEU A 220 -14.33 -3.05 -17.19
CA LEU A 220 -13.74 -3.27 -18.53
C LEU A 220 -13.76 -4.74 -18.96
N THR A 221 -13.51 -5.66 -18.02
CA THR A 221 -13.31 -7.08 -18.36
C THR A 221 -14.50 -7.97 -18.02
N GLY A 222 -15.55 -7.43 -17.40
CA GLY A 222 -16.69 -8.21 -16.93
C GLY A 222 -16.31 -9.21 -15.81
N SER A 223 -15.18 -9.01 -15.14
CA SER A 223 -14.71 -9.86 -14.05
C SER A 223 -15.32 -9.43 -12.71
N ASP A 224 -15.26 -10.33 -11.74
CA ASP A 224 -15.77 -10.11 -10.37
C ASP A 224 -14.60 -10.14 -9.38
N VAL A 225 -13.66 -9.19 -9.52
CA VAL A 225 -12.57 -9.00 -8.57
C VAL A 225 -13.12 -8.22 -7.37
N LEU A 226 -12.67 -8.58 -6.17
CA LEU A 226 -13.08 -7.91 -4.93
C LEU A 226 -12.84 -6.38 -5.05
N SER A 227 -13.94 -5.63 -5.05
CA SER A 227 -13.94 -4.18 -5.10
C SER A 227 -14.73 -3.66 -3.91
N GLU A 228 -14.03 -3.27 -2.86
CA GLU A 228 -14.61 -2.69 -1.63
C GLU A 228 -14.23 -1.23 -1.54
N ASP A 229 -15.07 -0.43 -0.89
CA ASP A 229 -14.78 0.97 -0.54
C ASP A 229 -13.93 1.01 0.74
N LYS A 230 -12.77 0.35 0.68
CA LYS A 230 -11.78 0.25 1.76
C LYS A 230 -10.39 0.43 1.21
N LEU A 231 -9.49 0.98 2.01
CA LEU A 231 -8.09 1.10 1.65
C LEU A 231 -7.47 -0.30 1.50
N PHE A 232 -6.59 -0.46 0.50
CA PHE A 232 -5.92 -1.73 0.21
C PHE A 232 -6.88 -2.92 -0.02
N ALA A 233 -8.00 -2.69 -0.72
CA ALA A 233 -8.91 -3.77 -1.11
C ALA A 233 -8.20 -4.85 -1.94
N THR A 234 -7.24 -4.46 -2.79
CA THR A 234 -6.40 -5.35 -3.60
C THR A 234 -4.98 -5.33 -3.09
N LEU A 235 -4.46 -6.47 -2.64
CA LEU A 235 -3.06 -6.69 -2.27
C LEU A 235 -2.32 -7.50 -3.33
N ASP A 236 -2.91 -8.58 -3.80
CA ASP A 236 -2.34 -9.44 -4.82
C ASP A 236 -2.69 -8.89 -6.22
N PRO A 237 -1.72 -8.77 -7.15
CA PRO A 237 -1.99 -8.27 -8.48
C PRO A 237 -2.93 -9.23 -9.22
N THR A 238 -3.96 -8.67 -9.83
CA THR A 238 -4.93 -9.45 -10.59
C THR A 238 -4.86 -9.07 -12.06
N THR A 239 -4.51 -10.03 -12.92
CA THR A 239 -4.43 -9.84 -14.37
C THR A 239 -5.67 -10.39 -15.06
N ARG A 240 -6.26 -9.61 -15.97
CA ARG A 240 -7.42 -9.98 -16.79
C ARG A 240 -7.20 -9.61 -18.26
N LEU A 241 -7.78 -10.38 -19.14
CA LEU A 241 -7.75 -10.13 -20.58
C LEU A 241 -8.89 -9.19 -20.94
N LEU A 242 -8.57 -8.09 -21.61
CA LEU A 242 -9.54 -7.21 -22.25
C LEU A 242 -9.56 -7.50 -23.74
N ASN A 243 -10.75 -7.84 -24.27
CA ASN A 243 -10.99 -7.97 -25.71
C ASN A 243 -11.55 -6.65 -26.24
N LEU A 244 -10.88 -6.05 -27.19
CA LEU A 244 -11.29 -4.80 -27.84
C LEU A 244 -12.16 -5.11 -29.06
N LYS A 245 -12.87 -4.07 -29.55
CA LYS A 245 -13.89 -4.25 -30.63
C LYS A 245 -13.30 -4.70 -31.96
N ASP A 246 -12.07 -4.33 -32.25
CA ASP A 246 -11.33 -4.69 -33.46
C ASP A 246 -10.69 -6.10 -33.41
N GLY A 247 -10.95 -6.85 -32.34
CA GLY A 247 -10.39 -8.19 -32.13
C GLY A 247 -8.98 -8.19 -31.51
N GLN A 248 -8.41 -7.02 -31.20
CA GLN A 248 -7.17 -6.91 -30.46
C GLN A 248 -7.39 -7.26 -28.98
N GLN A 249 -6.31 -7.67 -28.33
CA GLN A 249 -6.33 -8.09 -26.93
C GLN A 249 -5.22 -7.40 -26.14
N ILE A 250 -5.53 -7.00 -24.92
CA ILE A 250 -4.56 -6.45 -23.97
C ILE A 250 -4.78 -7.06 -22.58
N LEU A 251 -3.69 -7.35 -21.88
CA LEU A 251 -3.74 -7.77 -20.48
C LEU A 251 -3.75 -6.55 -19.56
N LEU A 252 -4.77 -6.44 -18.75
CA LEU A 252 -4.86 -5.42 -17.71
C LEU A 252 -4.50 -6.04 -16.36
N THR A 253 -3.59 -5.42 -15.64
CA THR A 253 -3.19 -5.86 -14.29
C THR A 253 -3.55 -4.79 -13.27
N ASP A 254 -4.46 -5.10 -12.35
CA ASP A 254 -4.72 -4.27 -11.17
C ASP A 254 -3.57 -4.44 -10.18
N THR A 255 -3.08 -3.33 -9.64
CA THR A 255 -1.96 -3.30 -8.69
C THR A 255 -2.39 -2.82 -7.32
N VAL A 256 -1.54 -3.03 -6.32
CA VAL A 256 -1.73 -2.47 -4.99
C VAL A 256 -1.84 -0.94 -5.06
N GLY A 257 -2.79 -0.37 -4.31
CA GLY A 257 -2.93 1.08 -4.24
C GLY A 257 -1.79 1.74 -3.47
N PHE A 258 -1.36 2.91 -3.94
CA PHE A 258 -0.40 3.75 -3.21
C PHE A 258 -1.07 4.49 -2.06
N ILE A 259 -0.28 4.87 -1.07
CA ILE A 259 -0.72 5.61 0.11
C ILE A 259 0.38 6.58 0.54
N HIS A 260 0.01 7.66 1.22
CA HIS A 260 0.97 8.59 1.82
C HIS A 260 1.77 7.93 2.95
N LYS A 261 3.02 8.35 3.15
CA LYS A 261 3.92 7.80 4.19
C LYS A 261 4.06 6.27 4.15
N LEU A 262 4.06 5.66 2.94
CA LEU A 262 4.33 4.23 2.82
C LEU A 262 5.79 3.96 3.22
N PRO A 263 6.06 3.15 4.26
CA PRO A 263 7.42 2.89 4.69
C PRO A 263 8.26 2.21 3.61
N HIS A 264 9.51 2.66 3.41
CA HIS A 264 10.39 2.14 2.37
C HIS A 264 10.60 0.62 2.41
N HIS A 265 10.64 0.04 3.61
CA HIS A 265 10.78 -1.41 3.76
C HIS A 265 9.51 -2.18 3.32
N LEU A 266 8.34 -1.54 3.33
CA LEU A 266 7.11 -2.09 2.75
C LEU A 266 7.11 -1.97 1.23
N VAL A 267 7.59 -0.85 0.66
CA VAL A 267 7.79 -0.72 -0.79
C VAL A 267 8.67 -1.85 -1.31
N GLU A 268 9.76 -2.18 -0.60
CA GLU A 268 10.65 -3.29 -0.96
C GLU A 268 9.95 -4.66 -0.83
N ALA A 269 9.10 -4.86 0.18
CA ALA A 269 8.34 -6.09 0.35
C ALA A 269 7.28 -6.28 -0.76
N PHE A 270 6.66 -5.19 -1.23
CA PHE A 270 5.67 -5.21 -2.30
C PHE A 270 6.24 -4.89 -3.68
N LYS A 271 7.57 -4.77 -3.79
CA LYS A 271 8.24 -4.51 -5.05
C LYS A 271 7.78 -5.45 -6.16
N SER A 272 7.55 -6.72 -5.86
CA SER A 272 7.11 -7.70 -6.84
C SER A 272 5.69 -7.45 -7.37
N THR A 273 4.76 -6.94 -6.55
CA THR A 273 3.41 -6.58 -6.98
C THR A 273 3.42 -5.27 -7.77
N LEU A 274 4.28 -4.34 -7.37
CA LEU A 274 4.50 -3.08 -8.06
C LEU A 274 5.39 -3.22 -9.32
N GLU A 275 6.18 -4.28 -9.40
CA GLU A 275 6.98 -4.61 -10.60
C GLU A 275 6.13 -4.89 -11.82
N GLU A 276 4.84 -5.24 -11.68
CA GLU A 276 3.94 -5.35 -12.83
C GLU A 276 3.84 -4.02 -13.60
N ALA A 277 3.89 -2.88 -12.91
CA ALA A 277 3.98 -1.56 -13.55
C ALA A 277 5.30 -1.36 -14.31
N LYS A 278 6.42 -1.91 -13.80
CA LYS A 278 7.72 -1.82 -14.45
C LYS A 278 7.77 -2.60 -15.77
N TYR A 279 7.11 -3.74 -15.83
CA TYR A 279 7.14 -4.62 -17.00
C TYR A 279 5.99 -4.38 -17.97
N ALA A 280 4.96 -3.63 -17.59
CA ALA A 280 3.86 -3.27 -18.47
C ALA A 280 4.34 -2.41 -19.65
N ASP A 281 3.66 -2.51 -20.80
CA ASP A 281 3.87 -1.64 -21.96
C ASP A 281 3.26 -0.26 -21.73
N TYR A 282 2.10 -0.21 -21.07
CA TYR A 282 1.36 1.00 -20.76
C TYR A 282 1.07 1.12 -19.27
N ILE A 283 0.96 2.35 -18.76
CA ILE A 283 0.51 2.66 -17.41
C ILE A 283 -0.85 3.35 -17.49
N ILE A 284 -1.84 2.81 -16.81
CA ILE A 284 -3.15 3.44 -16.62
C ILE A 284 -3.20 3.99 -15.20
N HIS A 285 -3.03 5.30 -15.08
CA HIS A 285 -3.04 6.00 -13.80
C HIS A 285 -4.46 6.44 -13.46
N VAL A 286 -5.07 5.83 -12.44
CA VAL A 286 -6.42 6.15 -11.98
C VAL A 286 -6.36 7.15 -10.83
N VAL A 287 -7.03 8.28 -11.00
CA VAL A 287 -7.08 9.40 -10.04
C VAL A 287 -8.53 9.62 -9.59
N ASP A 288 -8.73 9.73 -8.28
CA ASP A 288 -10.02 10.09 -7.71
C ASP A 288 -10.26 11.59 -7.81
N SER A 289 -11.09 12.02 -8.77
CA SER A 289 -11.39 13.44 -8.98
C SER A 289 -12.29 14.07 -7.92
N SER A 290 -12.90 13.26 -7.06
CA SER A 290 -13.75 13.76 -5.97
C SER A 290 -12.94 14.08 -4.70
N ASN A 291 -11.66 13.65 -4.65
CA ASN A 291 -10.82 13.88 -3.50
C ASN A 291 -10.13 15.24 -3.56
N PRO A 292 -10.27 16.11 -2.53
CA PRO A 292 -9.59 17.41 -2.49
C PRO A 292 -8.05 17.31 -2.59
N GLN A 293 -7.47 16.18 -2.17
CA GLN A 293 -6.03 15.93 -2.19
C GLN A 293 -5.55 15.22 -3.47
N ALA A 294 -6.36 15.17 -4.52
CA ALA A 294 -6.04 14.41 -5.74
C ALA A 294 -4.67 14.78 -6.32
N GLU A 295 -4.28 16.07 -6.31
CA GLU A 295 -2.97 16.52 -6.80
C GLU A 295 -1.81 15.97 -5.98
N MET A 296 -1.93 15.97 -4.64
CA MET A 296 -0.95 15.36 -3.74
C MET A 296 -0.87 13.84 -3.96
N GLN A 297 -2.02 13.17 -4.07
CA GLN A 297 -2.09 11.74 -4.36
C GLN A 297 -1.43 11.39 -5.70
N MET A 298 -1.64 12.19 -6.75
CA MET A 298 -0.94 12.05 -8.03
C MET A 298 0.57 12.18 -7.87
N HIS A 299 1.02 13.15 -7.06
CA HIS A 299 2.45 13.34 -6.78
C HIS A 299 3.06 12.09 -6.13
N VAL A 300 2.42 11.54 -5.09
CA VAL A 300 2.86 10.30 -4.40
C VAL A 300 2.97 9.12 -5.38
N VAL A 301 1.99 8.96 -6.28
CA VAL A 301 2.02 7.89 -7.30
C VAL A 301 3.22 8.06 -8.22
N TYR A 302 3.48 9.26 -8.75
CA TYR A 302 4.59 9.52 -9.65
C TYR A 302 5.96 9.35 -8.97
N GLU A 303 6.10 9.78 -7.72
CA GLU A 303 7.33 9.56 -6.95
C GLU A 303 7.60 8.06 -6.76
N THR A 304 6.58 7.30 -6.39
CA THR A 304 6.73 5.86 -6.20
C THR A 304 7.05 5.14 -7.53
N LEU A 305 6.40 5.51 -8.64
CA LEU A 305 6.74 4.97 -9.97
C LEU A 305 8.19 5.28 -10.36
N ARG A 306 8.70 6.46 -10.01
CA ARG A 306 10.09 6.85 -10.23
C ARG A 306 11.05 5.99 -9.39
N GLU A 307 10.76 5.78 -8.11
CA GLU A 307 11.55 4.92 -7.22
C GLU A 307 11.60 3.46 -7.71
N LEU A 308 10.52 2.98 -8.30
CA LEU A 308 10.45 1.65 -8.91
C LEU A 308 11.18 1.55 -10.25
N GLY A 309 11.67 2.67 -10.78
CA GLY A 309 12.34 2.73 -12.07
C GLY A 309 11.40 2.55 -13.26
N VAL A 310 10.12 2.92 -13.10
CA VAL A 310 9.14 2.97 -14.19
C VAL A 310 9.37 4.25 -14.98
N MET A 311 10.16 4.15 -16.06
CA MET A 311 10.55 5.29 -16.91
C MET A 311 10.23 5.00 -18.37
N GLY A 312 9.91 6.05 -19.13
CA GLY A 312 9.73 5.96 -20.60
C GLY A 312 8.51 5.14 -21.04
N LYS A 313 7.55 4.91 -20.16
CA LYS A 313 6.28 4.27 -20.50
C LYS A 313 5.24 5.30 -20.91
N LYS A 314 4.35 4.94 -21.83
CA LYS A 314 3.18 5.78 -22.13
C LYS A 314 2.21 5.71 -20.94
N ILE A 315 1.84 6.88 -20.42
CA ILE A 315 0.95 7.02 -19.26
C ILE A 315 -0.39 7.57 -19.71
N ILE A 316 -1.46 6.87 -19.36
CA ILE A 316 -2.85 7.26 -19.59
C ILE A 316 -3.45 7.60 -18.24
N THR A 317 -3.71 8.88 -17.96
CA THR A 317 -4.34 9.30 -16.71
C THR A 317 -5.85 9.34 -16.85
N LEU A 318 -6.52 8.61 -15.98
CA LEU A 318 -7.97 8.52 -15.91
C LEU A 318 -8.47 9.28 -14.67
N PHE A 319 -9.08 10.42 -14.90
CA PHE A 319 -9.76 11.19 -13.85
C PHE A 319 -11.11 10.53 -13.55
N ASN A 320 -11.11 9.62 -12.58
CA ASN A 320 -12.24 8.78 -12.21
C ASN A 320 -13.20 9.49 -11.23
N LYS A 321 -14.33 8.86 -10.96
CA LYS A 321 -15.41 9.33 -10.07
C LYS A 321 -16.07 10.63 -10.55
N GLN A 322 -16.18 10.83 -11.86
CA GLN A 322 -16.88 11.99 -12.45
C GLN A 322 -18.39 12.02 -12.13
N ASP A 323 -18.94 10.93 -11.63
CA ASP A 323 -20.32 10.82 -11.13
C ASP A 323 -20.49 11.37 -9.70
N ALA A 324 -19.40 11.63 -9.00
CA ALA A 324 -19.47 12.21 -7.66
C ALA A 324 -19.73 13.72 -7.71
N PRO A 325 -20.58 14.25 -6.80
CA PRO A 325 -20.79 15.69 -6.73
C PRO A 325 -19.49 16.41 -6.33
N GLY A 326 -19.17 17.48 -7.05
CA GLY A 326 -17.99 18.29 -6.76
C GLY A 326 -16.67 17.76 -7.32
N ALA A 327 -16.69 16.87 -8.30
CA ALA A 327 -15.47 16.42 -8.98
C ALA A 327 -14.64 17.59 -9.50
N PHE A 328 -13.36 17.63 -9.10
CA PHE A 328 -12.44 18.72 -9.44
C PHE A 328 -11.99 18.64 -10.91
N VAL A 329 -11.71 19.80 -11.49
CA VAL A 329 -11.08 19.89 -12.81
C VAL A 329 -9.56 19.76 -12.61
N LEU A 330 -9.06 18.56 -12.73
CA LEU A 330 -7.65 18.23 -12.60
C LEU A 330 -6.94 18.24 -13.95
N ARG A 331 -5.63 18.47 -13.92
CA ARG A 331 -4.74 18.36 -15.08
C ARG A 331 -3.53 17.51 -14.72
N ASP A 332 -3.09 16.69 -15.67
CA ASP A 332 -1.87 15.92 -15.54
C ASP A 332 -0.93 16.27 -16.71
N PHE A 333 0.18 16.93 -16.37
CA PHE A 333 1.20 17.34 -17.35
C PHE A 333 2.30 16.29 -17.56
N LYS A 334 2.27 15.19 -16.80
CA LYS A 334 3.24 14.09 -16.89
C LYS A 334 2.72 12.91 -17.71
N SER A 335 1.42 12.88 -18.00
CA SER A 335 0.78 11.83 -18.80
C SER A 335 0.76 12.18 -20.28
N ASP A 336 0.78 11.13 -21.12
CA ASP A 336 0.65 11.26 -22.57
C ASP A 336 -0.82 11.50 -22.99
N TYR A 337 -1.74 10.91 -22.23
CA TYR A 337 -3.18 11.00 -22.49
C TYR A 337 -3.96 11.19 -21.19
N THR A 338 -5.04 11.96 -21.26
CA THR A 338 -5.94 12.18 -20.12
C THR A 338 -7.39 11.94 -20.55
N LEU A 339 -8.14 11.20 -19.74
CA LEU A 339 -9.56 10.95 -19.95
C LEU A 339 -10.34 11.16 -18.64
N LYS A 340 -11.59 11.60 -18.77
CA LYS A 340 -12.53 11.72 -17.65
C LYS A 340 -13.47 10.53 -17.68
N ILE A 341 -13.56 9.79 -16.60
CA ILE A 341 -14.35 8.57 -16.52
C ILE A 341 -15.16 8.46 -15.22
N SER A 342 -16.14 7.58 -15.25
CA SER A 342 -16.71 6.99 -14.05
C SER A 342 -16.69 5.47 -14.20
N ALA A 343 -15.79 4.81 -13.45
CA ALA A 343 -15.72 3.36 -13.43
C ALA A 343 -17.02 2.72 -12.89
N LYS A 344 -17.75 3.45 -12.02
CA LYS A 344 -19.03 3.03 -11.45
C LYS A 344 -20.15 2.99 -12.50
N THR A 345 -20.32 4.07 -13.23
CA THR A 345 -21.41 4.21 -14.22
C THR A 345 -21.04 3.66 -15.61
N GLY A 346 -19.75 3.62 -15.93
CA GLY A 346 -19.24 3.24 -17.25
C GLY A 346 -19.02 4.43 -18.18
N GLN A 347 -19.27 5.65 -17.74
CA GLN A 347 -19.05 6.86 -18.53
C GLN A 347 -17.57 6.99 -18.91
N GLY A 348 -17.28 7.31 -20.18
CA GLY A 348 -15.94 7.53 -20.71
C GLY A 348 -15.12 6.24 -20.94
N LEU A 349 -15.65 5.03 -20.67
CA LEU A 349 -14.92 3.78 -20.89
C LEU A 349 -14.81 3.41 -22.38
N ASP A 350 -15.78 3.82 -23.21
CA ASP A 350 -15.67 3.65 -24.66
C ASP A 350 -14.52 4.48 -25.23
N ASP A 351 -14.30 5.70 -24.72
CA ASP A 351 -13.17 6.55 -25.13
C ASP A 351 -11.83 5.91 -24.74
N LEU A 352 -11.76 5.27 -23.56
CA LEU A 352 -10.58 4.52 -23.13
C LEU A 352 -10.33 3.32 -24.07
N ASN A 353 -11.37 2.54 -24.39
CA ASN A 353 -11.24 1.39 -25.32
C ASN A 353 -10.74 1.85 -26.68
N ASN A 354 -11.34 2.90 -27.27
CA ASN A 354 -10.93 3.47 -28.54
C ASN A 354 -9.46 3.97 -28.51
N LEU A 355 -9.05 4.58 -27.40
CA LEU A 355 -7.65 5.01 -27.21
C LEU A 355 -6.69 3.80 -27.17
N LEU A 356 -7.05 2.73 -26.44
CA LEU A 356 -6.25 1.51 -26.36
C LEU A 356 -6.15 0.83 -27.74
N GLU A 357 -7.25 0.75 -28.49
CA GLU A 357 -7.26 0.23 -29.87
C GLU A 357 -6.29 1.00 -30.77
N LYS A 358 -6.34 2.34 -30.70
CA LYS A 358 -5.43 3.21 -31.46
C LYS A 358 -3.97 2.97 -31.09
N LEU A 359 -3.64 2.91 -29.80
CA LEU A 359 -2.28 2.70 -29.32
C LEU A 359 -1.72 1.35 -29.73
N LEU A 360 -2.54 0.30 -29.70
CA LEU A 360 -2.15 -1.02 -30.13
C LEU A 360 -1.97 -1.09 -31.65
N ALA A 361 -2.80 -0.39 -32.43
CA ALA A 361 -2.68 -0.32 -33.87
C ALA A 361 -1.41 0.43 -34.32
N GLU A 362 -1.02 1.50 -33.64
CA GLU A 362 0.22 2.26 -33.93
C GLU A 362 1.49 1.40 -33.80
N GLU A 363 1.46 0.36 -32.97
CA GLU A 363 2.60 -0.52 -32.72
C GLU A 363 2.59 -1.78 -33.62
N GLN A 364 1.56 -1.98 -34.44
CA GLN A 364 1.50 -3.11 -35.37
C GLN A 364 2.38 -2.86 -36.59
N ILE A 365 3.25 -3.82 -36.90
CA ILE A 365 4.03 -3.83 -38.13
C ILE A 365 3.28 -4.67 -39.14
N TYR A 366 2.71 -4.04 -40.16
CA TYR A 366 2.10 -4.74 -41.28
C TYR A 366 3.20 -5.26 -42.24
N VAL A 367 3.27 -6.57 -42.43
CA VAL A 367 4.18 -7.20 -43.41
C VAL A 367 3.34 -7.77 -44.54
N GLU A 368 3.38 -7.13 -45.70
CA GLU A 368 2.79 -7.69 -46.93
C GLU A 368 3.75 -8.70 -47.53
N ARG A 369 3.34 -9.97 -47.65
CA ARG A 369 4.08 -11.01 -48.34
C ARG A 369 3.29 -11.47 -49.58
N LEU A 370 3.88 -11.23 -50.76
CA LEU A 370 3.38 -11.80 -51.99
C LEU A 370 3.85 -13.23 -52.11
N PHE A 371 2.92 -14.15 -52.07
CA PHE A 371 3.20 -15.56 -52.41
C PHE A 371 2.95 -15.77 -53.92
N PRO A 372 3.98 -16.20 -54.70
CA PRO A 372 3.73 -16.55 -56.08
C PRO A 372 2.79 -17.75 -56.13
N TYR A 373 1.74 -17.63 -56.95
CA TYR A 373 0.85 -18.75 -57.25
C TYR A 373 1.68 -19.80 -58.00
N GLN A 374 1.88 -20.96 -57.42
CA GLN A 374 2.37 -22.12 -58.13
C GLN A 374 1.16 -22.85 -58.72
N GLU A 375 1.09 -22.88 -60.07
CA GLU A 375 0.16 -23.71 -60.78
C GLU A 375 0.41 -25.17 -60.53
#